data_62c92c9f90549254fbc2e1e201cc83f2
#
_entry.id   62c92c9f90549254fbc2e1e201cc83f2
#
_cell.length_a   1.000
_cell.length_b   1.000
_cell.length_c   1.000
_cell.angle_alpha   90.00
_cell.angle_beta   90.00
_cell.angle_gamma   90.00
#
_symmetry.space_group_name_H-M   'P 1'
#
loop_
_entity.id
_entity.type
_entity.pdbx_description
1 polymer ?
#
loop_
_entity_poly.entity_id
_entity_poly.type
_entity_poly.pdbx_seq_one_letter_code
_entity_poly.pdbx_strand_id
1 'polypeptide(L)'
;KRQGVTIRNVKSISYYGWGDGMNVFASNNVLFDGVFCRNSDDCTTVYGTRLGFEGGCRNITMQNSTLWADVAHPIFIGIHGNSKEQEILEDLNYVNIDILDHKEKQLNYQGCMAINAGDNNLIRNVRFENIRVEDFRQGQLVNLRIFYNKKYCTAPGRGIENVLFKDISYTGDRAEVSV
;
A
#
# COMPACT_ATOMS: atom_id res chain seq x y z
N LYS A 1 13.98 2.43 -12.44
CA LYS A 1 13.39 1.12 -12.72
C LYS A 1 14.33 0.04 -12.19
N ARG A 2 13.88 -0.72 -11.22
CA ARG A 2 14.65 -1.82 -10.64
C ARG A 2 14.05 -3.16 -11.05
N GLN A 3 14.89 -4.17 -11.15
CA GLN A 3 14.48 -5.52 -11.50
C GLN A 3 15.27 -6.53 -10.66
N GLY A 4 14.54 -7.37 -9.89
CA GLY A 4 15.16 -8.39 -9.05
C GLY A 4 15.78 -7.83 -7.77
N VAL A 5 14.99 -7.20 -6.91
CA VAL A 5 15.42 -6.67 -5.59
C VAL A 5 14.88 -7.57 -4.48
N THR A 6 15.75 -7.99 -3.57
CA THR A 6 15.35 -8.69 -2.34
C THR A 6 15.87 -7.94 -1.12
N ILE A 7 14.97 -7.65 -0.19
CA ILE A 7 15.23 -6.97 1.09
C ILE A 7 14.77 -7.89 2.20
N ARG A 8 15.69 -8.33 3.07
CA ARG A 8 15.38 -9.25 4.17
C ARG A 8 15.84 -8.75 5.52
N ASN A 9 15.02 -8.99 6.53
CA ASN A 9 15.35 -8.73 7.94
C ASN A 9 15.82 -7.29 8.19
N VAL A 10 15.16 -6.32 7.55
CA VAL A 10 15.44 -4.88 7.67
C VAL A 10 14.41 -4.21 8.56
N LYS A 11 14.82 -3.24 9.34
CA LYS A 11 13.93 -2.36 10.10
C LYS A 11 13.95 -0.96 9.51
N SER A 12 12.77 -0.41 9.24
CA SER A 12 12.55 0.98 8.87
C SER A 12 11.85 1.69 10.02
N ILE A 13 12.48 2.70 10.57
CA ILE A 13 11.92 3.47 11.70
C ILE A 13 12.08 4.96 11.39
N SER A 14 10.97 5.69 11.40
CA SER A 14 10.96 7.13 11.25
C SER A 14 9.99 7.76 12.25
N TYR A 15 10.29 8.98 12.70
CA TYR A 15 9.44 9.72 13.64
C TYR A 15 9.12 11.15 13.16
N TYR A 16 9.80 11.60 12.12
CA TYR A 16 9.60 12.93 11.54
C TYR A 16 8.58 12.86 10.40
N GLY A 17 7.79 13.92 10.20
CA GLY A 17 6.74 13.95 9.19
C GLY A 17 7.22 13.57 7.78
N TRP A 18 6.37 12.87 7.02
CA TRP A 18 6.63 12.30 5.70
C TRP A 18 7.76 11.27 5.67
N GLY A 19 7.90 10.53 6.74
CA GLY A 19 8.89 9.48 6.87
C GLY A 19 8.34 8.12 6.47
N ASP A 20 8.17 7.91 5.16
CA ASP A 20 7.73 6.63 4.60
C ASP A 20 8.74 5.49 4.86
N GLY A 21 8.26 4.26 4.78
CA GLY A 21 9.06 3.05 4.92
C GLY A 21 9.57 2.50 3.59
N MET A 22 8.94 1.42 3.12
CA MET A 22 9.35 0.68 1.93
C MET A 22 8.55 1.11 0.71
N ASN A 23 9.08 2.03 -0.08
CA ASN A 23 8.41 2.54 -1.28
C ASN A 23 8.90 1.86 -2.55
N VAL A 24 7.97 1.43 -3.40
CA VAL A 24 8.25 0.80 -4.70
C VAL A 24 7.67 1.68 -5.81
N PHE A 25 8.53 2.16 -6.71
CA PHE A 25 8.13 2.94 -7.88
C PHE A 25 8.59 2.27 -9.15
N ALA A 26 7.70 2.12 -10.13
CA ALA A 26 8.04 1.67 -11.48
C ALA A 26 9.02 0.48 -11.52
N SER A 27 8.83 -0.53 -10.67
CA SER A 27 9.78 -1.62 -10.43
C SER A 27 9.14 -3.00 -10.56
N ASN A 28 9.96 -4.00 -10.90
CA ASN A 28 9.50 -5.38 -11.04
C ASN A 28 10.34 -6.35 -10.21
N ASN A 29 9.73 -7.46 -9.78
CA ASN A 29 10.38 -8.56 -9.05
C ASN A 29 11.04 -8.07 -7.76
N VAL A 30 10.24 -7.49 -6.86
CA VAL A 30 10.71 -7.00 -5.55
C VAL A 30 10.15 -7.90 -4.46
N LEU A 31 11.01 -8.35 -3.57
CA LEU A 31 10.67 -9.13 -2.38
C LEU A 31 11.12 -8.41 -1.11
N PHE A 32 10.17 -8.15 -0.23
CA PHE A 32 10.40 -7.80 1.17
C PHE A 32 10.06 -9.01 2.04
N ASP A 33 10.99 -9.45 2.87
CA ASP A 33 10.83 -10.65 3.70
C ASP A 33 11.34 -10.41 5.11
N GLY A 34 10.49 -10.54 6.11
CA GLY A 34 10.84 -10.32 7.51
C GLY A 34 11.21 -8.87 7.82
N VAL A 35 10.52 -7.89 7.23
CA VAL A 35 10.78 -6.48 7.54
C VAL A 35 9.91 -6.00 8.69
N PHE A 36 10.43 -5.05 9.45
CA PHE A 36 9.69 -4.30 10.46
C PHE A 36 9.65 -2.83 10.05
N CYS A 37 8.45 -2.28 9.92
CA CYS A 37 8.26 -0.87 9.61
C CYS A 37 7.50 -0.21 10.74
N ARG A 38 8.09 0.85 11.34
CA ARG A 38 7.37 1.82 12.16
C ARG A 38 7.62 3.22 11.62
N ASN A 39 6.64 3.75 10.92
CA ASN A 39 6.86 4.95 10.12
C ASN A 39 5.86 6.05 10.49
N SER A 40 6.32 7.29 10.37
CA SER A 40 5.52 8.50 10.58
C SER A 40 4.73 8.93 9.35
N ASP A 41 4.74 8.12 8.30
CA ASP A 41 3.90 8.17 7.12
C ASP A 41 3.73 6.71 6.62
N ASP A 42 3.40 6.46 5.34
CA ASP A 42 3.14 5.12 4.82
C ASP A 42 4.26 4.11 5.12
N CYS A 43 3.92 2.95 5.69
CA CYS A 43 4.91 1.90 5.92
C CYS A 43 5.38 1.24 4.63
N THR A 44 4.45 1.00 3.68
CA THR A 44 4.79 0.43 2.37
C THR A 44 3.87 0.98 1.30
N THR A 45 4.47 1.35 0.16
CA THR A 45 3.73 1.85 -0.98
C THR A 45 4.14 1.16 -2.28
N VAL A 46 3.19 1.02 -3.20
CA VAL A 46 3.44 0.61 -4.60
C VAL A 46 2.79 1.63 -5.52
N TYR A 47 3.61 2.38 -6.23
CA TYR A 47 3.18 3.43 -7.15
C TYR A 47 3.66 3.14 -8.58
N GLY A 48 2.96 3.70 -9.56
CA GLY A 48 3.43 3.80 -10.93
C GLY A 48 4.57 4.83 -11.06
N THR A 49 4.50 5.65 -12.07
CA THR A 49 5.45 6.76 -12.29
C THR A 49 5.49 7.69 -11.08
N ARG A 50 6.69 7.87 -10.51
CA ARG A 50 6.92 8.74 -9.37
C ARG A 50 8.38 9.20 -9.32
N LEU A 51 8.62 10.47 -8.97
CA LEU A 51 9.97 11.04 -8.73
C LEU A 51 10.98 10.77 -9.88
N GLY A 52 10.53 10.80 -11.13
CA GLY A 52 11.39 10.55 -12.30
C GLY A 52 11.60 9.08 -12.65
N PHE A 53 11.00 8.14 -11.91
CA PHE A 53 10.92 6.73 -12.28
C PHE A 53 9.61 6.48 -13.02
N GLU A 54 9.67 5.94 -14.23
CA GLU A 54 8.53 5.80 -15.13
C GLU A 54 8.12 4.34 -15.35
N GLY A 55 6.79 4.10 -15.35
CA GLY A 55 6.14 2.84 -15.67
C GLY A 55 5.39 2.22 -14.51
N GLY A 56 4.75 1.08 -14.76
CA GLY A 56 4.01 0.32 -13.75
C GLY A 56 4.91 -0.54 -12.84
N CYS A 57 4.28 -1.31 -11.96
CA CYS A 57 4.94 -2.28 -11.09
C CYS A 57 4.38 -3.69 -11.35
N ARG A 58 5.24 -4.69 -11.23
CA ARG A 58 4.83 -6.08 -11.38
C ARG A 58 5.61 -7.02 -10.48
N ASN A 59 4.92 -8.06 -9.95
CA ASN A 59 5.51 -9.09 -9.11
C ASN A 59 6.23 -8.50 -7.89
N ILE A 60 5.44 -7.86 -7.04
CA ILE A 60 5.91 -7.29 -5.77
C ILE A 60 5.35 -8.14 -4.65
N THR A 61 6.20 -8.63 -3.78
CA THR A 61 5.80 -9.43 -2.62
C THR A 61 6.35 -8.83 -1.34
N MET A 62 5.48 -8.69 -0.34
CA MET A 62 5.87 -8.47 1.04
C MET A 62 5.36 -9.64 1.88
N GLN A 63 6.23 -10.24 2.66
CA GLN A 63 5.87 -11.38 3.50
C GLN A 63 6.55 -11.37 4.87
N ASN A 64 5.96 -12.11 5.82
CA ASN A 64 6.54 -12.34 7.15
C ASN A 64 6.94 -11.04 7.86
N SER A 65 6.12 -10.01 7.78
CA SER A 65 6.50 -8.65 8.13
C SER A 65 5.55 -8.03 9.14
N THR A 66 6.03 -7.01 9.84
CA THR A 66 5.24 -6.27 10.83
C THR A 66 5.22 -4.79 10.48
N LEU A 67 4.03 -4.19 10.44
CA LEU A 67 3.81 -2.82 10.02
C LEU A 67 3.11 -2.02 11.12
N TRP A 68 3.63 -0.85 11.42
CA TRP A 68 3.10 0.11 12.38
C TRP A 68 3.11 1.50 11.78
N ALA A 69 1.99 1.96 11.26
CA ALA A 69 1.86 3.31 10.73
C ALA A 69 1.47 4.28 11.85
N ASP A 70 2.42 5.06 12.35
CA ASP A 70 2.13 6.12 13.33
C ASP A 70 1.23 7.20 12.72
N VAL A 71 1.33 7.41 11.40
CA VAL A 71 0.44 8.21 10.54
C VAL A 71 0.33 7.52 9.20
N ALA A 72 -0.77 7.72 8.48
CA ALA A 72 -1.08 7.18 7.15
C ALA A 72 -1.24 5.65 7.13
N HIS A 73 -0.72 4.94 6.13
CA HIS A 73 -1.12 3.58 5.83
C HIS A 73 -0.05 2.53 6.15
N PRO A 74 -0.42 1.38 6.70
CA PRO A 74 0.45 0.21 6.71
C PRO A 74 0.74 -0.32 5.29
N ILE A 75 -0.31 -0.48 4.47
CA ILE A 75 -0.18 -0.92 3.07
C ILE A 75 -0.97 0.02 2.18
N PHE A 76 -0.28 0.63 1.22
CA PHE A 76 -0.88 1.55 0.28
C PHE A 76 -0.47 1.27 -1.17
N ILE A 77 -1.45 1.11 -2.06
CA ILE A 77 -1.24 0.78 -3.47
C ILE A 77 -1.95 1.81 -4.35
N GLY A 78 -1.25 2.34 -5.34
CA GLY A 78 -1.81 3.22 -6.35
C GLY A 78 -1.68 4.69 -6.03
N ILE A 79 -2.63 5.51 -6.41
CA ILE A 79 -2.76 6.95 -6.42
C ILE A 79 -1.80 7.68 -7.37
N HIS A 80 -0.49 7.43 -7.29
CA HIS A 80 0.48 8.09 -8.15
C HIS A 80 0.82 7.27 -9.39
N GLY A 81 0.92 7.94 -10.53
CA GLY A 81 1.27 7.37 -11.81
C GLY A 81 1.46 8.46 -12.87
N ASN A 82 1.51 8.07 -14.12
CA ASN A 82 1.49 8.98 -15.25
C ASN A 82 0.07 9.01 -15.86
N SER A 83 -0.67 10.08 -15.62
CA SER A 83 -2.05 10.22 -16.11
C SER A 83 -2.18 10.20 -17.65
N LYS A 84 -1.08 10.36 -18.39
CA LYS A 84 -1.04 10.29 -19.85
C LYS A 84 -0.75 8.88 -20.37
N GLU A 85 -0.32 7.97 -19.50
CA GLU A 85 0.00 6.59 -19.81
C GLU A 85 -1.01 5.62 -19.20
N GLN A 86 -1.05 4.41 -19.72
CA GLN A 86 -1.91 3.34 -19.18
C GLN A 86 -1.07 2.39 -18.33
N GLU A 87 -0.59 2.87 -17.18
CA GLU A 87 0.23 2.05 -16.29
C GLU A 87 -0.57 0.94 -15.63
N ILE A 88 0.11 -0.16 -15.32
CA ILE A 88 -0.47 -1.31 -14.62
C ILE A 88 0.38 -1.62 -13.39
N LEU A 89 -0.29 -1.75 -12.25
CA LEU A 89 0.28 -2.28 -11.02
C LEU A 89 -0.32 -3.67 -10.81
N GLU A 90 0.48 -4.73 -10.96
CA GLU A 90 -0.06 -6.09 -10.98
C GLU A 90 0.79 -7.12 -10.25
N ASP A 91 0.16 -8.24 -9.91
CA ASP A 91 0.79 -9.37 -9.23
C ASP A 91 1.42 -8.93 -7.89
N LEU A 92 0.61 -8.29 -7.04
CA LEU A 92 1.04 -7.73 -5.76
C LEU A 92 0.58 -8.64 -4.62
N ASN A 93 1.52 -9.14 -3.82
CA ASN A 93 1.25 -10.12 -2.78
C ASN A 93 1.69 -9.62 -1.40
N TYR A 94 0.77 -9.61 -0.46
CA TYR A 94 1.00 -9.32 0.95
C TYR A 94 0.59 -10.55 1.75
N VAL A 95 1.56 -11.25 2.34
CA VAL A 95 1.33 -12.56 2.94
C VAL A 95 1.97 -12.65 4.32
N ASN A 96 1.22 -13.11 5.30
CA ASN A 96 1.71 -13.27 6.67
C ASN A 96 2.25 -11.95 7.25
N ILE A 97 1.35 -10.97 7.43
CA ILE A 97 1.66 -9.61 7.90
C ILE A 97 0.92 -9.32 9.20
N ASP A 98 1.61 -8.77 10.17
CA ASP A 98 1.04 -8.15 11.35
C ASP A 98 0.94 -6.64 11.17
N ILE A 99 -0.24 -6.06 11.35
CA ILE A 99 -0.47 -4.62 11.34
C ILE A 99 -0.83 -4.19 12.75
N LEU A 100 0.05 -3.42 13.39
CA LEU A 100 -0.07 -3.05 14.81
C LEU A 100 -0.85 -1.74 15.01
N ASP A 101 -0.80 -0.81 14.04
CA ASP A 101 -1.51 0.46 14.11
C ASP A 101 -1.68 1.08 12.73
N HIS A 102 -2.71 1.92 12.62
CA HIS A 102 -3.03 2.75 11.46
C HIS A 102 -3.67 4.05 11.93
N LYS A 103 -3.33 5.16 11.30
CA LYS A 103 -3.92 6.45 11.59
C LYS A 103 -3.97 7.34 10.37
N GLU A 104 -5.11 7.37 9.69
CA GLU A 104 -5.35 8.28 8.58
C GLU A 104 -6.63 9.08 8.83
N LYS A 105 -6.50 10.40 8.84
CA LYS A 105 -7.61 11.33 9.12
C LYS A 105 -8.42 11.70 7.88
N GLN A 106 -7.85 11.54 6.69
CA GLN A 106 -8.48 11.96 5.46
C GLN A 106 -9.58 10.98 5.07
N LEU A 107 -10.81 11.45 5.11
CA LEU A 107 -11.97 10.65 4.67
C LEU A 107 -11.76 10.14 3.24
N ASN A 108 -12.27 8.95 2.97
CA ASN A 108 -12.15 8.25 1.68
C ASN A 108 -10.70 7.86 1.28
N TYR A 109 -9.74 8.07 2.15
CA TYR A 109 -8.33 7.77 1.91
C TYR A 109 -7.77 6.73 2.89
N GLN A 110 -8.50 6.43 3.95
CA GLN A 110 -8.16 5.53 5.05
C GLN A 110 -8.08 4.07 4.59
N GLY A 111 -7.30 3.26 5.28
CA GLY A 111 -7.25 1.81 5.08
C GLY A 111 -5.95 1.18 5.60
N CYS A 112 -6.05 0.12 6.40
CA CYS A 112 -4.90 -0.71 6.72
C CYS A 112 -4.36 -1.41 5.47
N MET A 113 -5.28 -1.85 4.60
CA MET A 113 -5.05 -2.39 3.28
C MET A 113 -5.77 -1.48 2.27
N ALA A 114 -5.08 -0.49 1.74
CA ALA A 114 -5.67 0.53 0.87
C ALA A 114 -5.19 0.40 -0.58
N ILE A 115 -6.14 0.35 -1.51
CA ILE A 115 -5.91 0.43 -2.95
C ILE A 115 -6.67 1.65 -3.47
N ASN A 116 -5.95 2.67 -3.86
CA ASN A 116 -6.53 3.89 -4.42
C ASN A 116 -6.02 4.09 -5.85
N ALA A 117 -6.76 3.65 -6.84
CA ALA A 117 -6.38 3.78 -8.24
C ALA A 117 -6.54 5.25 -8.69
N GLY A 118 -5.43 5.91 -8.94
CA GLY A 118 -5.35 7.27 -9.48
C GLY A 118 -4.45 7.33 -10.70
N ASP A 119 -4.28 8.51 -11.29
CA ASP A 119 -3.38 8.79 -12.41
C ASP A 119 -3.40 7.75 -13.54
N ASN A 120 -4.61 7.35 -13.95
CA ASN A 120 -4.82 6.39 -15.05
C ASN A 120 -4.23 4.97 -14.80
N ASN A 121 -3.93 4.61 -13.54
CA ASN A 121 -3.48 3.28 -13.19
C ASN A 121 -4.60 2.25 -13.28
N LEU A 122 -4.28 1.06 -13.76
CA LEU A 122 -5.03 -0.17 -13.54
C LEU A 122 -4.30 -1.00 -12.47
N ILE A 123 -4.99 -1.36 -11.40
CA ILE A 123 -4.43 -2.17 -10.31
C ILE A 123 -5.12 -3.54 -10.35
N ARG A 124 -4.35 -4.62 -10.44
CA ARG A 124 -4.94 -5.95 -10.57
C ARG A 124 -4.10 -7.08 -9.98
N ASN A 125 -4.75 -8.22 -9.74
CA ASN A 125 -4.12 -9.40 -9.17
C ASN A 125 -3.43 -9.06 -7.84
N VAL A 126 -4.19 -8.51 -6.90
CA VAL A 126 -3.69 -8.17 -5.57
C VAL A 126 -4.15 -9.22 -4.57
N ARG A 127 -3.24 -9.71 -3.76
CA ARG A 127 -3.52 -10.74 -2.75
C ARG A 127 -3.11 -10.26 -1.36
N PHE A 128 -4.06 -10.25 -0.45
CA PHE A 128 -3.86 -10.10 0.99
C PHE A 128 -4.21 -11.43 1.65
N GLU A 129 -3.24 -12.11 2.24
CA GLU A 129 -3.46 -13.41 2.86
C GLU A 129 -2.74 -13.51 4.21
N ASN A 130 -3.46 -14.06 5.19
CA ASN A 130 -2.96 -14.20 6.55
C ASN A 130 -2.47 -12.85 7.11
N ILE A 131 -3.37 -11.85 7.09
CA ILE A 131 -3.12 -10.53 7.63
C ILE A 131 -3.81 -10.42 8.99
N ARG A 132 -3.06 -10.06 10.01
CA ARG A 132 -3.56 -9.86 11.37
C ARG A 132 -3.45 -8.38 11.73
N VAL A 133 -4.59 -7.74 11.91
CA VAL A 133 -4.67 -6.35 12.35
C VAL A 133 -5.03 -6.32 13.83
N GLU A 134 -4.19 -5.71 14.65
CA GLU A 134 -4.44 -5.64 16.10
C GLU A 134 -5.48 -4.57 16.39
N ASP A 135 -5.14 -3.32 16.22
CA ASP A 135 -6.04 -2.18 16.40
C ASP A 135 -5.54 -1.03 15.52
N PHE A 136 -6.32 0.04 15.45
CA PHE A 136 -5.87 1.28 14.83
C PHE A 136 -6.59 2.49 15.43
N ARG A 137 -5.87 3.59 15.50
CA ARG A 137 -6.36 4.80 16.19
C ARG A 137 -7.43 5.55 15.41
N GLN A 138 -7.36 5.51 14.08
CA GLN A 138 -8.33 6.16 13.20
C GLN A 138 -8.18 5.66 11.77
N GLY A 139 -9.24 5.12 11.20
CA GLY A 139 -9.19 4.67 9.82
C GLY A 139 -10.18 3.55 9.50
N GLN A 140 -9.85 2.77 8.50
CA GLN A 140 -10.63 1.66 7.99
C GLN A 140 -9.75 0.41 7.86
N LEU A 141 -10.36 -0.77 7.90
CA LEU A 141 -9.63 -2.01 7.66
C LEU A 141 -9.23 -2.15 6.19
N VAL A 142 -10.19 -1.95 5.29
CA VAL A 142 -10.01 -2.08 3.83
C VAL A 142 -10.55 -0.85 3.13
N ASN A 143 -9.84 -0.40 2.08
CA ASN A 143 -10.32 0.66 1.20
C ASN A 143 -9.93 0.35 -0.25
N LEU A 144 -10.92 0.13 -1.11
CA LEU A 144 -10.75 -0.07 -2.55
C LEU A 144 -11.48 1.05 -3.29
N ARG A 145 -10.74 1.98 -3.90
CA ARG A 145 -11.32 3.13 -4.59
C ARG A 145 -10.66 3.45 -5.90
N ILE A 146 -11.44 3.79 -6.89
CA ILE A 146 -11.00 4.63 -7.99
C ILE A 146 -10.97 6.05 -7.44
N PHE A 147 -9.78 6.65 -7.39
CA PHE A 147 -9.53 7.86 -6.63
C PHE A 147 -9.15 9.03 -7.54
N TYR A 148 -9.72 10.19 -7.25
CA TYR A 148 -9.33 11.46 -7.84
C TYR A 148 -9.29 12.54 -6.78
N ASN A 149 -8.10 12.99 -6.46
CA ASN A 149 -7.87 14.09 -5.54
C ASN A 149 -6.71 14.94 -6.05
N LYS A 150 -6.97 16.17 -6.41
CA LYS A 150 -5.99 17.11 -6.98
C LYS A 150 -4.72 17.30 -6.13
N LYS A 151 -4.77 16.95 -4.85
CA LYS A 151 -3.58 16.96 -3.98
C LYS A 151 -2.58 15.86 -4.34
N TYR A 152 -3.06 14.71 -4.83
CA TYR A 152 -2.26 13.50 -4.99
C TYR A 152 -2.15 13.00 -6.42
N CYS A 153 -3.17 13.23 -7.25
CA CYS A 153 -3.24 12.73 -8.61
C CYS A 153 -3.91 13.73 -9.54
N THR A 154 -3.63 13.61 -10.83
CA THR A 154 -4.11 14.51 -11.89
C THR A 154 -5.26 13.94 -12.70
N ALA A 155 -5.51 12.64 -12.56
CA ALA A 155 -6.61 11.92 -13.19
C ALA A 155 -7.12 10.79 -12.28
N PRO A 156 -8.36 10.31 -12.45
CA PRO A 156 -8.80 9.08 -11.80
C PRO A 156 -8.04 7.87 -12.34
N GLY A 157 -8.05 6.78 -11.57
CA GLY A 157 -7.58 5.49 -12.04
C GLY A 157 -8.54 4.83 -13.04
N ARG A 158 -8.05 3.81 -13.76
CA ARG A 158 -8.86 3.04 -14.74
C ARG A 158 -9.67 1.93 -14.08
N GLY A 159 -9.19 1.34 -13.01
CA GLY A 159 -9.89 0.25 -12.35
C GLY A 159 -9.06 -0.46 -11.28
N ILE A 160 -9.77 -1.32 -10.54
CA ILE A 160 -9.22 -2.29 -9.59
C ILE A 160 -9.86 -3.64 -9.93
N GLU A 161 -9.05 -4.66 -10.18
CA GLU A 161 -9.51 -5.97 -10.65
C GLU A 161 -8.83 -7.10 -9.87
N ASN A 162 -9.57 -8.19 -9.65
CA ASN A 162 -9.06 -9.43 -9.07
C ASN A 162 -8.27 -9.20 -7.76
N VAL A 163 -8.96 -8.76 -6.72
CA VAL A 163 -8.40 -8.57 -5.38
C VAL A 163 -8.88 -9.70 -4.46
N LEU A 164 -7.96 -10.41 -3.84
CA LEU A 164 -8.23 -11.47 -2.90
C LEU A 164 -7.90 -11.05 -1.47
N PHE A 165 -8.87 -11.20 -0.58
CA PHE A 165 -8.67 -11.17 0.87
C PHE A 165 -8.92 -12.57 1.42
N LYS A 166 -7.92 -13.14 2.08
CA LYS A 166 -8.00 -14.49 2.65
C LYS A 166 -7.34 -14.53 4.02
N ASP A 167 -8.02 -15.15 4.98
CA ASP A 167 -7.51 -15.30 6.35
C ASP A 167 -7.12 -13.94 6.97
N ILE A 168 -8.06 -13.00 6.97
CA ILE A 168 -7.90 -11.66 7.55
C ILE A 168 -8.52 -11.65 8.94
N SER A 169 -7.78 -11.22 9.96
CA SER A 169 -8.30 -11.04 11.32
C SER A 169 -8.11 -9.61 11.81
N TYR A 170 -9.06 -9.15 12.60
CA TYR A 170 -9.03 -7.86 13.28
C TYR A 170 -9.48 -8.03 14.73
N THR A 171 -8.68 -7.57 15.67
CA THR A 171 -8.95 -7.72 17.12
C THR A 171 -9.36 -6.42 17.79
N GLY A 172 -9.28 -5.29 17.09
CA GLY A 172 -9.73 -3.99 17.61
C GLY A 172 -11.25 -3.81 17.57
N ASP A 173 -11.71 -2.71 18.12
CA ASP A 173 -13.13 -2.36 18.22
C ASP A 173 -13.54 -1.13 17.39
N ARG A 174 -12.60 -0.56 16.60
CA ARG A 174 -12.76 0.72 15.90
C ARG A 174 -12.90 0.60 14.39
N ALA A 175 -13.15 -0.59 13.86
CA ALA A 175 -13.33 -0.75 12.42
C ALA A 175 -14.58 0.00 11.96
N GLU A 176 -14.39 1.16 11.38
CA GLU A 176 -15.42 1.85 10.61
C GLU A 176 -15.69 1.11 9.31
N VAL A 177 -16.64 1.57 8.54
CA VAL A 177 -17.04 0.94 7.28
C VAL A 177 -15.84 0.74 6.36
N SER A 178 -15.62 -0.52 5.97
CA SER A 178 -14.64 -0.88 4.93
C SER A 178 -15.32 -0.86 3.56
N VAL A 179 -14.72 -0.22 2.59
CA VAL A 179 -15.27 -0.03 1.24
C VAL A 179 -14.24 -0.40 0.17
#